data_7210956a14ea7e3ed5df7cce52565e8b
#
_entry.id   7210956a14ea7e3ed5df7cce52565e8b
#
_cell.length_a   1.000
_cell.length_b   1.000
_cell.length_c   1.000
_cell.angle_alpha   90.00
_cell.angle_beta   90.00
_cell.angle_gamma   90.00
#
_symmetry.space_group_name_H-M   'P 1'
#
loop_
_entity.id
_entity.type
_entity.pdbx_description
1 polymer ?
#
loop_
_entity_poly.entity_id
_entity_poly.type
_entity_poly.pdbx_seq_one_letter_code
_entity_poly.pdbx_strand_id
1 'polypeptide(L)'
;MLIVVSPAKTLDYESPVSTSNFTQPELTAHSAALIKVCRTLSPSDISELMSVSDKIAGLNVARFAQWSENFTLENARQAIFAFKGDVYTGLQAETLSETELEFTQQHLRMLSGLYGVLRPLDLMQPYRLEMGTKLANERGANLYQFWGDIITEKLNQAIQAQGDHVLVNLASNEYFKAVNPKRLDAQIVTPIFKDAKNGQYKIISFYAKKARGMMARYIIENRIDSVKDLEGFNTAGYYFVAAESTPTELVFKREEQ
;
A
#
# COMPACT_ATOMS: atom_id res chain seq x y z
N MET A 1 1.42 -11.92 11.70
CA MET A 1 0.51 -11.60 10.58
C MET A 1 1.19 -10.66 9.59
N LEU A 2 0.98 -10.84 8.29
CA LEU A 2 1.41 -9.89 7.27
C LEU A 2 0.28 -8.89 6.96
N ILE A 3 0.62 -7.62 6.85
CA ILE A 3 -0.33 -6.54 6.56
C ILE A 3 -0.04 -6.01 5.16
N VAL A 4 -1.07 -5.80 4.33
CA VAL A 4 -0.92 -5.11 3.05
C VAL A 4 -1.75 -3.84 2.99
N VAL A 5 -1.16 -2.77 2.47
CA VAL A 5 -1.83 -1.46 2.28
C VAL A 5 -1.66 -0.98 0.84
N SER A 6 -2.55 -0.06 0.44
CA SER A 6 -2.39 0.67 -0.83
C SER A 6 -1.34 1.77 -0.70
N PRO A 7 -0.70 2.18 -1.81
CA PRO A 7 0.12 3.38 -1.86
C PRO A 7 -0.75 4.64 -1.82
N ALA A 8 -0.12 5.80 -1.94
CA ALA A 8 -0.80 7.08 -2.13
C ALA A 8 -0.42 7.73 -3.46
N LYS A 9 -1.33 8.54 -4.01
CA LYS A 9 -1.08 9.34 -5.22
C LYS A 9 -0.18 10.54 -4.95
N THR A 10 -0.30 11.11 -3.74
CA THR A 10 0.56 12.19 -3.26
C THR A 10 1.79 11.61 -2.59
N LEU A 11 2.91 12.24 -2.83
CA LEU A 11 4.21 11.85 -2.28
C LEU A 11 4.82 13.02 -1.50
N ASP A 12 5.61 12.68 -0.49
CA ASP A 12 6.38 13.61 0.33
C ASP A 12 7.87 13.25 0.27
N TYR A 13 8.67 14.16 -0.28
CA TYR A 13 10.13 14.03 -0.39
C TYR A 13 10.85 15.17 0.36
N GLU A 14 10.12 16.00 1.09
CA GLU A 14 10.65 17.21 1.73
C GLU A 14 10.66 17.13 3.26
N SER A 15 9.62 16.51 3.86
CA SER A 15 9.52 16.41 5.32
C SER A 15 10.69 15.61 5.93
N PRO A 16 11.18 15.94 7.12
CA PRO A 16 12.19 15.14 7.79
C PRO A 16 11.76 13.69 7.98
N VAL A 17 12.70 12.76 7.94
CA VAL A 17 12.48 11.34 8.29
C VAL A 17 13.08 11.03 9.65
N SER A 18 12.46 10.11 10.38
CA SER A 18 12.88 9.74 11.74
C SER A 18 14.07 8.77 11.77
N THR A 19 14.47 8.21 10.62
CA THR A 19 15.57 7.24 10.55
C THR A 19 16.36 7.36 9.25
N SER A 20 17.65 7.08 9.30
CA SER A 20 18.51 6.92 8.13
C SER A 20 18.57 5.47 7.63
N ASN A 21 17.97 4.51 8.35
CA ASN A 21 17.92 3.11 7.94
C ASN A 21 17.08 2.96 6.67
N PHE A 22 17.55 2.18 5.73
CA PHE A 22 16.84 1.88 4.50
C PHE A 22 17.17 0.49 3.96
N THR A 23 16.31 0.00 3.09
CA THR A 23 16.53 -1.22 2.30
C THR A 23 16.34 -0.91 0.81
N GLN A 24 16.82 -1.79 -0.05
CA GLN A 24 16.65 -1.66 -1.50
C GLN A 24 15.38 -2.41 -1.94
N PRO A 25 14.57 -1.86 -2.87
CA PRO A 25 13.40 -2.53 -3.38
C PRO A 25 13.78 -3.81 -4.15
N GLU A 26 13.02 -4.87 -3.96
CA GLU A 26 13.42 -6.21 -4.44
C GLU A 26 13.04 -6.49 -5.90
N LEU A 27 12.08 -5.75 -6.47
CA LEU A 27 11.53 -5.98 -7.81
C LEU A 27 12.01 -4.95 -8.84
N THR A 28 13.20 -4.37 -8.65
CA THR A 28 13.76 -3.29 -9.47
C THR A 28 13.87 -3.61 -10.95
N ALA A 29 14.25 -4.85 -11.31
CA ALA A 29 14.30 -5.26 -12.71
C ALA A 29 12.92 -5.21 -13.40
N HIS A 30 11.84 -5.51 -12.67
CA HIS A 30 10.48 -5.35 -13.17
C HIS A 30 10.08 -3.88 -13.28
N SER A 31 10.45 -3.07 -12.28
CA SER A 31 10.25 -1.62 -12.34
C SER A 31 10.97 -0.99 -13.54
N ALA A 32 12.21 -1.39 -13.81
CA ALA A 32 12.98 -0.93 -14.97
C ALA A 32 12.29 -1.27 -16.31
N ALA A 33 11.69 -2.46 -16.42
CA ALA A 33 10.93 -2.85 -17.59
C ALA A 33 9.68 -1.93 -17.80
N LEU A 34 8.95 -1.60 -16.73
CA LEU A 34 7.83 -0.65 -16.81
C LEU A 34 8.31 0.77 -17.13
N ILE A 35 9.40 1.22 -16.52
CA ILE A 35 10.00 2.54 -16.79
C ILE A 35 10.41 2.65 -18.26
N LYS A 36 10.96 1.59 -18.86
CA LYS A 36 11.28 1.57 -20.29
C LYS A 36 10.05 1.86 -21.15
N VAL A 37 8.90 1.28 -20.80
CA VAL A 37 7.63 1.58 -21.48
C VAL A 37 7.17 3.02 -21.19
N CYS A 38 7.17 3.43 -19.92
CA CYS A 38 6.72 4.77 -19.52
C CYS A 38 7.53 5.89 -20.21
N ARG A 39 8.81 5.66 -20.47
CA ARG A 39 9.69 6.63 -21.18
C ARG A 39 9.33 6.83 -22.65
N THR A 40 8.58 5.94 -23.28
CA THR A 40 8.11 6.13 -24.66
C THR A 40 6.87 7.00 -24.76
N LEU A 41 6.21 7.28 -23.63
CA LEU A 41 4.95 8.01 -23.58
C LEU A 41 5.19 9.53 -23.55
N SER A 42 4.46 10.26 -24.38
CA SER A 42 4.39 11.72 -24.35
C SER A 42 3.57 12.21 -23.14
N PRO A 43 3.65 13.51 -22.76
CA PRO A 43 2.75 14.06 -21.74
C PRO A 43 1.27 13.87 -22.06
N SER A 44 0.87 13.95 -23.34
CA SER A 44 -0.50 13.72 -23.78
C SER A 44 -0.94 12.27 -23.53
N ASP A 45 -0.06 11.29 -23.87
CA ASP A 45 -0.35 9.88 -23.64
C ASP A 45 -0.52 9.59 -22.13
N ILE A 46 0.32 10.18 -21.28
CA ILE A 46 0.21 10.02 -19.82
C ILE A 46 -1.05 10.70 -19.28
N SER A 47 -1.40 11.88 -19.79
CA SER A 47 -2.62 12.58 -19.41
C SER A 47 -3.86 11.74 -19.69
N GLU A 48 -3.95 11.15 -20.87
CA GLU A 48 -5.04 10.26 -21.26
C GLU A 48 -5.03 8.94 -20.46
N LEU A 49 -3.88 8.26 -20.41
CA LEU A 49 -3.71 6.94 -19.76
C LEU A 49 -4.09 6.96 -18.27
N MET A 50 -3.71 8.01 -17.56
CA MET A 50 -3.91 8.13 -16.11
C MET A 50 -5.06 9.07 -15.72
N SER A 51 -5.73 9.70 -16.71
CA SER A 51 -6.78 10.71 -16.49
C SER A 51 -6.31 11.81 -15.52
N VAL A 52 -5.17 12.45 -15.84
CA VAL A 52 -4.54 13.48 -15.03
C VAL A 52 -4.38 14.77 -15.84
N SER A 53 -4.19 15.91 -15.15
CA SER A 53 -3.89 17.18 -15.80
C SER A 53 -2.53 17.18 -16.49
N ASP A 54 -2.35 18.05 -17.49
CA ASP A 54 -1.09 18.21 -18.23
C ASP A 54 0.10 18.50 -17.29
N LYS A 55 -0.12 19.28 -16.23
CA LYS A 55 0.89 19.55 -15.21
C LYS A 55 1.37 18.25 -14.52
N ILE A 56 0.43 17.37 -14.16
CA ILE A 56 0.76 16.09 -13.52
C ILE A 56 1.39 15.14 -14.53
N ALA A 57 0.91 15.13 -15.78
CA ALA A 57 1.48 14.34 -16.86
C ALA A 57 2.93 14.73 -17.13
N GLY A 58 3.22 16.00 -17.31
CA GLY A 58 4.58 16.51 -17.50
C GLY A 58 5.52 16.20 -16.34
N LEU A 59 5.03 16.32 -15.10
CA LEU A 59 5.79 15.92 -13.91
C LEU A 59 6.17 14.43 -13.94
N ASN A 60 5.25 13.56 -14.38
CA ASN A 60 5.53 12.12 -14.43
C ASN A 60 6.46 11.74 -15.60
N VAL A 61 6.37 12.40 -16.74
CA VAL A 61 7.38 12.25 -17.79
C VAL A 61 8.79 12.54 -17.26
N ALA A 62 8.95 13.65 -16.52
CA ALA A 62 10.24 14.00 -15.92
C ALA A 62 10.69 12.97 -14.89
N ARG A 63 9.80 12.47 -14.03
CA ARG A 63 10.09 11.42 -13.05
C ARG A 63 10.53 10.12 -13.71
N PHE A 64 9.85 9.67 -14.77
CA PHE A 64 10.24 8.46 -15.50
C PHE A 64 11.57 8.62 -16.23
N ALA A 65 11.85 9.81 -16.77
CA ALA A 65 13.14 10.12 -17.40
C ALA A 65 14.30 10.06 -16.40
N GLN A 66 14.10 10.59 -15.18
CA GLN A 66 15.10 10.65 -14.11
C GLN A 66 15.29 9.33 -13.35
N TRP A 67 14.30 8.44 -13.38
CA TRP A 67 14.35 7.17 -12.64
C TRP A 67 15.58 6.35 -13.02
N SER A 68 16.23 5.75 -12.05
CA SER A 68 17.41 4.88 -12.26
C SER A 68 17.36 3.67 -11.34
N GLU A 69 18.11 2.61 -11.68
CA GLU A 69 18.22 1.42 -10.83
C GLU A 69 19.13 1.62 -9.62
N ASN A 70 19.82 2.74 -9.53
CA ASN A 70 20.62 3.10 -8.38
C ASN A 70 19.80 3.94 -7.40
N PHE A 71 19.42 3.36 -6.26
CA PHE A 71 18.65 4.01 -5.22
C PHE A 71 19.55 4.46 -4.08
N THR A 72 19.56 5.76 -3.82
CA THR A 72 20.29 6.40 -2.72
C THR A 72 19.36 7.35 -1.97
N LEU A 73 19.74 7.77 -0.76
CA LEU A 73 18.97 8.77 0.00
C LEU A 73 18.93 10.16 -0.67
N GLU A 74 19.76 10.39 -1.71
CA GLU A 74 19.74 11.63 -2.49
C GLU A 74 18.63 11.65 -3.55
N ASN A 75 18.31 10.49 -4.14
CA ASN A 75 17.32 10.38 -5.23
C ASN A 75 16.05 9.61 -4.86
N ALA A 76 16.01 9.00 -3.69
CA ALA A 76 14.93 8.14 -3.21
C ALA A 76 14.65 8.34 -1.73
N ARG A 77 13.50 7.87 -1.28
CA ARG A 77 13.06 7.95 0.11
C ARG A 77 12.43 6.63 0.52
N GLN A 78 12.51 6.28 1.79
CA GLN A 78 11.82 5.10 2.34
C GLN A 78 10.33 5.20 2.05
N ALA A 79 9.75 4.12 1.52
CA ALA A 79 8.39 4.11 1.00
C ALA A 79 7.34 4.54 2.04
N ILE A 80 7.50 4.12 3.30
CA ILE A 80 6.57 4.46 4.38
C ILE A 80 6.51 5.98 4.67
N PHE A 81 7.59 6.71 4.43
CA PHE A 81 7.67 8.17 4.59
C PHE A 81 7.43 8.93 3.28
N ALA A 82 7.57 8.25 2.13
CA ALA A 82 7.36 8.86 0.83
C ALA A 82 5.88 8.95 0.45
N PHE A 83 5.07 7.97 0.81
CA PHE A 83 3.63 8.01 0.53
C PHE A 83 2.90 8.95 1.50
N LYS A 84 2.04 9.83 0.95
CA LYS A 84 1.26 10.82 1.70
C LYS A 84 -0.21 10.78 1.25
N GLY A 85 -1.10 10.44 2.17
CA GLY A 85 -2.53 10.33 1.91
C GLY A 85 -3.27 9.73 3.11
N ASP A 86 -4.58 9.52 2.98
CA ASP A 86 -5.45 9.16 4.11
C ASP A 86 -4.96 7.93 4.89
N VAL A 87 -4.47 6.88 4.20
CA VAL A 87 -3.91 5.68 4.85
C VAL A 87 -2.71 6.08 5.72
N TYR A 88 -1.79 6.86 5.18
CA TYR A 88 -0.55 7.27 5.86
C TYR A 88 -0.81 8.31 6.95
N THR A 89 -1.83 9.16 6.79
CA THR A 89 -2.35 10.03 7.87
C THR A 89 -2.91 9.21 9.05
N GLY A 90 -3.48 8.04 8.78
CA GLY A 90 -3.93 7.13 9.83
C GLY A 90 -2.79 6.34 10.47
N LEU A 91 -1.78 5.98 9.68
CA LEU A 91 -0.60 5.23 10.12
C LEU A 91 0.38 6.09 10.94
N GLN A 92 0.59 7.36 10.56
CA GLN A 92 1.50 8.30 11.23
C GLN A 92 2.91 7.73 11.44
N ALA A 93 3.51 7.21 10.37
CA ALA A 93 4.79 6.49 10.43
C ALA A 93 5.93 7.32 11.00
N GLU A 94 5.87 8.64 10.85
CA GLU A 94 6.85 9.61 11.37
C GLU A 94 6.92 9.64 12.91
N THR A 95 5.93 9.10 13.60
CA THR A 95 5.86 9.03 15.07
C THR A 95 6.17 7.65 15.63
N LEU A 96 6.45 6.66 14.77
CA LEU A 96 6.84 5.32 15.21
C LEU A 96 8.25 5.35 15.80
N SER A 97 8.44 4.63 16.91
CA SER A 97 9.75 4.36 17.49
C SER A 97 10.59 3.45 16.57
N GLU A 98 11.87 3.37 16.82
CA GLU A 98 12.79 2.50 16.07
C GLU A 98 12.35 1.03 16.13
N THR A 99 11.95 0.55 17.32
CA THR A 99 11.48 -0.83 17.50
C THR A 99 10.14 -1.11 16.82
N GLU A 100 9.26 -0.11 16.71
CA GLU A 100 8.02 -0.21 15.92
C GLU A 100 8.30 -0.19 14.43
N LEU A 101 9.28 0.61 13.96
CA LEU A 101 9.72 0.59 12.57
C LEU A 101 10.34 -0.76 12.18
N GLU A 102 11.11 -1.38 13.06
CA GLU A 102 11.66 -2.74 12.84
C GLU A 102 10.53 -3.78 12.71
N PHE A 103 9.53 -3.73 13.60
CA PHE A 103 8.34 -4.59 13.51
C PHE A 103 7.59 -4.31 12.21
N THR A 104 7.40 -3.03 11.86
CA THR A 104 6.71 -2.61 10.64
C THR A 104 7.42 -3.12 9.39
N GLN A 105 8.75 -3.06 9.35
CA GLN A 105 9.56 -3.57 8.23
C GLN A 105 9.33 -5.06 7.98
N GLN A 106 9.10 -5.82 9.02
CA GLN A 106 8.83 -7.25 8.93
C GLN A 106 7.37 -7.54 8.53
N HIS A 107 6.40 -6.80 9.06
CA HIS A 107 4.98 -7.14 9.01
C HIS A 107 4.15 -6.33 8.01
N LEU A 108 4.63 -5.23 7.46
CA LEU A 108 3.88 -4.38 6.52
C LEU A 108 4.44 -4.50 5.10
N ARG A 109 3.55 -4.53 4.11
CA ARG A 109 3.88 -4.42 2.68
C ARG A 109 2.98 -3.38 2.02
N MET A 110 3.57 -2.55 1.18
CA MET A 110 2.84 -1.57 0.38
C MET A 110 2.79 -2.06 -1.06
N LEU A 111 1.57 -2.23 -1.59
CA LEU A 111 1.39 -2.58 -2.99
C LEU A 111 1.68 -1.36 -3.87
N SER A 112 2.21 -1.58 -5.07
CA SER A 112 2.64 -0.49 -5.94
C SER A 112 2.49 -0.88 -7.40
N GLY A 113 1.96 0.03 -8.23
CA GLY A 113 1.86 -0.19 -9.68
C GLY A 113 3.24 -0.29 -10.35
N LEU A 114 4.22 0.50 -9.89
CA LEU A 114 5.58 0.50 -10.45
C LEU A 114 6.51 -0.51 -9.78
N TYR A 115 6.46 -0.63 -8.45
CA TYR A 115 7.40 -1.44 -7.68
C TYR A 115 6.83 -2.81 -7.25
N GLY A 116 5.57 -3.12 -7.58
CA GLY A 116 4.87 -4.35 -7.20
C GLY A 116 4.60 -4.41 -5.71
N VAL A 117 5.59 -4.76 -4.92
CA VAL A 117 5.55 -4.81 -3.44
C VAL A 117 6.77 -4.08 -2.88
N LEU A 118 6.53 -3.19 -1.92
CA LEU A 118 7.56 -2.49 -1.16
C LEU A 118 7.47 -2.86 0.32
N ARG A 119 8.64 -3.01 0.94
CA ARG A 119 8.76 -3.00 2.40
C ARG A 119 8.80 -1.54 2.89
N PRO A 120 8.46 -1.25 4.14
CA PRO A 120 8.42 0.10 4.69
C PRO A 120 9.66 0.95 4.43
N LEU A 121 10.84 0.37 4.63
CA LEU A 121 12.12 1.07 4.49
C LEU A 121 12.76 0.92 3.10
N ASP A 122 12.08 0.29 2.14
CA ASP A 122 12.57 0.24 0.77
C ASP A 122 12.63 1.65 0.17
N LEU A 123 13.77 1.99 -0.42
CA LEU A 123 13.92 3.24 -1.14
C LEU A 123 13.06 3.23 -2.40
N MET A 124 12.28 4.28 -2.59
CA MET A 124 11.53 4.50 -3.82
C MET A 124 11.79 5.88 -4.38
N GLN A 125 11.97 5.96 -5.69
CA GLN A 125 12.00 7.23 -6.42
C GLN A 125 10.56 7.69 -6.73
N PRO A 126 10.31 8.99 -6.87
CA PRO A 126 8.97 9.51 -7.06
C PRO A 126 8.36 9.06 -8.38
N TYR A 127 7.12 8.62 -8.34
CA TYR A 127 6.36 8.16 -9.49
C TYR A 127 4.85 8.36 -9.27
N ARG A 128 4.09 8.23 -10.34
CA ARG A 128 2.65 7.97 -10.28
C ARG A 128 2.30 6.95 -11.36
N LEU A 129 1.86 5.80 -10.93
CA LEU A 129 1.37 4.71 -11.78
C LEU A 129 0.45 3.84 -10.91
N GLU A 130 -0.87 4.04 -11.04
CA GLU A 130 -1.86 3.27 -10.30
C GLU A 130 -1.97 1.84 -10.85
N MET A 131 -2.29 0.86 -10.00
CA MET A 131 -2.35 -0.56 -10.37
C MET A 131 -3.41 -0.84 -11.45
N GLY A 132 -4.50 -0.08 -11.45
CA GLY A 132 -5.58 -0.19 -12.45
C GLY A 132 -5.25 0.39 -13.83
N THR A 133 -4.06 0.99 -14.01
CA THR A 133 -3.65 1.63 -15.27
C THR A 133 -3.52 0.60 -16.40
N LYS A 134 -4.11 0.92 -17.55
CA LYS A 134 -4.09 0.07 -18.75
C LYS A 134 -2.81 0.33 -19.57
N LEU A 135 -1.66 0.24 -18.92
CA LEU A 135 -0.35 0.37 -19.56
C LEU A 135 -0.04 -0.91 -20.33
N ALA A 136 -0.13 -0.86 -21.66
CA ALA A 136 0.30 -1.96 -22.53
C ALA A 136 1.81 -2.18 -22.39
N ASN A 137 2.24 -3.42 -22.27
CA ASN A 137 3.61 -3.81 -21.99
C ASN A 137 3.93 -5.19 -22.59
N GLU A 138 5.15 -5.66 -22.48
CA GLU A 138 5.61 -6.94 -23.05
C GLU A 138 4.85 -8.18 -22.50
N ARG A 139 4.18 -8.06 -21.34
CA ARG A 139 3.47 -9.18 -20.69
C ARG A 139 1.95 -9.08 -20.82
N GLY A 140 1.41 -7.99 -21.39
CA GLY A 140 -0.02 -7.83 -21.61
C GLY A 140 -0.51 -6.39 -21.72
N ALA A 141 -1.82 -6.20 -21.63
CA ALA A 141 -2.49 -4.94 -21.88
C ALA A 141 -2.59 -4.01 -20.64
N ASN A 142 -2.17 -4.45 -19.47
CA ASN A 142 -2.31 -3.70 -18.21
C ASN A 142 -1.33 -4.19 -17.14
N LEU A 143 -1.29 -3.49 -16.00
CA LEU A 143 -0.37 -3.84 -14.91
C LEU A 143 -0.74 -5.13 -14.18
N TYR A 144 -2.00 -5.53 -14.12
CA TYR A 144 -2.38 -6.83 -13.55
C TYR A 144 -1.76 -7.98 -14.33
N GLN A 145 -1.77 -7.91 -15.66
CA GLN A 145 -1.12 -8.90 -16.52
C GLN A 145 0.40 -8.82 -16.44
N PHE A 146 0.96 -7.61 -16.27
CA PHE A 146 2.39 -7.44 -16.09
C PHE A 146 2.91 -8.12 -14.82
N TRP A 147 2.23 -7.88 -13.71
CA TRP A 147 2.64 -8.43 -12.41
C TRP A 147 2.29 -9.91 -12.27
N GLY A 148 1.20 -10.39 -12.88
CA GLY A 148 0.77 -11.78 -12.81
C GLY A 148 0.80 -12.30 -11.37
N ASP A 149 1.59 -13.34 -11.10
CA ASP A 149 1.75 -13.94 -9.78
C ASP A 149 2.94 -13.38 -8.96
N ILE A 150 3.78 -12.52 -9.54
CA ILE A 150 5.01 -12.00 -8.92
C ILE A 150 4.75 -11.37 -7.55
N ILE A 151 3.69 -10.55 -7.44
CA ILE A 151 3.31 -9.92 -6.17
C ILE A 151 2.93 -10.99 -5.15
N THR A 152 2.14 -11.97 -5.54
CA THR A 152 1.69 -13.07 -4.66
C THR A 152 2.86 -13.90 -4.17
N GLU A 153 3.80 -14.21 -5.04
CA GLU A 153 5.03 -14.95 -4.69
C GLU A 153 5.89 -14.19 -3.67
N LYS A 154 6.00 -12.86 -3.82
CA LYS A 154 6.70 -12.02 -2.84
C LYS A 154 5.98 -11.96 -1.49
N LEU A 155 4.66 -11.90 -1.49
CA LEU A 155 3.88 -11.97 -0.24
C LEU A 155 4.04 -13.33 0.43
N ASN A 156 4.03 -14.44 -0.32
CA ASN A 156 4.26 -15.79 0.20
C ASN A 156 5.64 -15.92 0.85
N GLN A 157 6.70 -15.36 0.25
CA GLN A 157 8.03 -15.32 0.85
C GLN A 157 8.03 -14.60 2.21
N ALA A 158 7.30 -13.48 2.32
CA ALA A 158 7.18 -12.75 3.58
C ALA A 158 6.38 -13.53 4.63
N ILE A 159 5.28 -14.18 4.22
CA ILE A 159 4.45 -15.04 5.08
C ILE A 159 5.26 -16.20 5.64
N GLN A 160 6.00 -16.90 4.80
CA GLN A 160 6.85 -18.02 5.20
C GLN A 160 7.96 -17.58 6.16
N ALA A 161 8.56 -16.42 5.93
CA ALA A 161 9.60 -15.88 6.82
C ALA A 161 9.09 -15.56 8.22
N GLN A 162 7.80 -15.21 8.36
CA GLN A 162 7.15 -14.95 9.65
C GLN A 162 6.66 -16.23 10.34
N GLY A 163 6.41 -17.29 9.58
CA GLY A 163 5.82 -18.54 10.08
C GLY A 163 4.34 -18.44 10.47
N ASP A 164 3.66 -17.35 10.08
CA ASP A 164 2.25 -17.09 10.36
C ASP A 164 1.48 -16.96 9.03
N HIS A 165 0.47 -17.80 8.86
CA HIS A 165 -0.30 -17.91 7.63
C HIS A 165 -1.56 -17.02 7.63
N VAL A 166 -1.43 -15.77 8.09
CA VAL A 166 -2.48 -14.75 8.06
C VAL A 166 -2.02 -13.50 7.33
N LEU A 167 -2.82 -13.04 6.37
CA LEU A 167 -2.65 -11.76 5.68
C LEU A 167 -3.83 -10.84 5.99
N VAL A 168 -3.56 -9.71 6.63
CA VAL A 168 -4.55 -8.65 6.88
C VAL A 168 -4.59 -7.70 5.68
N ASN A 169 -5.69 -7.73 4.94
CA ASN A 169 -5.88 -6.90 3.76
C ASN A 169 -6.46 -5.53 4.13
N LEU A 170 -5.61 -4.53 4.18
CA LEU A 170 -5.96 -3.12 4.34
C LEU A 170 -5.79 -2.33 3.02
N ALA A 171 -5.53 -3.03 1.91
CA ALA A 171 -5.46 -2.42 0.59
C ALA A 171 -6.86 -2.19 -0.02
N SER A 172 -6.95 -1.32 -1.01
CA SER A 172 -8.16 -1.18 -1.82
C SER A 172 -8.33 -2.35 -2.79
N ASN A 173 -9.55 -2.56 -3.26
CA ASN A 173 -9.85 -3.61 -4.25
C ASN A 173 -8.99 -3.46 -5.52
N GLU A 174 -8.71 -2.23 -5.95
CA GLU A 174 -7.83 -1.96 -7.09
C GLU A 174 -6.45 -2.58 -6.90
N TYR A 175 -5.83 -2.36 -5.75
CA TYR A 175 -4.48 -2.86 -5.47
C TYR A 175 -4.48 -4.34 -5.10
N PHE A 176 -5.44 -4.79 -4.28
CA PHE A 176 -5.50 -6.18 -3.85
C PHE A 176 -5.85 -7.15 -5.00
N LYS A 177 -6.50 -6.67 -6.06
CA LYS A 177 -6.74 -7.45 -7.29
C LYS A 177 -5.44 -7.94 -7.96
N ALA A 178 -4.29 -7.32 -7.68
CA ALA A 178 -2.98 -7.78 -8.15
C ALA A 178 -2.45 -9.00 -7.36
N VAL A 179 -3.10 -9.37 -6.27
CA VAL A 179 -2.80 -10.57 -5.48
C VAL A 179 -3.72 -11.69 -5.92
N ASN A 180 -3.17 -12.87 -6.19
CA ASN A 180 -3.94 -14.06 -6.54
C ASN A 180 -4.31 -14.85 -5.27
N PRO A 181 -5.58 -14.78 -4.78
CA PRO A 181 -5.95 -15.41 -3.51
C PRO A 181 -5.80 -16.93 -3.51
N LYS A 182 -5.90 -17.57 -4.70
CA LYS A 182 -5.81 -19.04 -4.83
C LYS A 182 -4.36 -19.54 -4.69
N ARG A 183 -3.38 -18.65 -4.88
CA ARG A 183 -1.96 -18.96 -4.79
C ARG A 183 -1.29 -18.37 -3.53
N LEU A 184 -2.06 -17.61 -2.75
CA LEU A 184 -1.57 -17.04 -1.51
C LEU A 184 -1.58 -18.11 -0.40
N ASP A 185 -0.45 -18.31 0.26
CA ASP A 185 -0.26 -19.27 1.34
C ASP A 185 -0.66 -18.65 2.70
N ALA A 186 -1.85 -18.07 2.77
CA ALA A 186 -2.38 -17.45 3.98
C ALA A 186 -3.90 -17.31 3.96
N GLN A 187 -4.52 -17.32 5.13
CA GLN A 187 -5.88 -16.84 5.32
C GLN A 187 -5.92 -15.33 5.14
N ILE A 188 -6.77 -14.84 4.26
CA ILE A 188 -6.98 -13.41 4.04
C ILE A 188 -8.06 -12.93 5.03
N VAL A 189 -7.71 -11.94 5.85
CA VAL A 189 -8.64 -11.25 6.76
C VAL A 189 -8.78 -9.80 6.32
N THR A 190 -10.00 -9.33 6.08
CA THR A 190 -10.28 -7.99 5.58
C THR A 190 -11.10 -7.19 6.60
N PRO A 191 -10.51 -6.23 7.32
CA PRO A 191 -11.25 -5.25 8.11
C PRO A 191 -12.08 -4.31 7.22
N ILE A 192 -13.34 -4.14 7.56
CA ILE A 192 -14.33 -3.30 6.86
C ILE A 192 -14.76 -2.18 7.78
N PHE A 193 -14.57 -0.92 7.36
CA PHE A 193 -14.89 0.26 8.15
C PHE A 193 -16.10 0.97 7.58
N LYS A 194 -17.14 1.12 8.42
CA LYS A 194 -18.40 1.79 8.09
C LYS A 194 -18.62 2.97 9.04
N ASP A 195 -18.92 4.12 8.50
CA ASP A 195 -19.23 5.34 9.24
C ASP A 195 -20.71 5.65 9.13
N ALA A 196 -21.32 6.10 10.25
CA ALA A 196 -22.69 6.59 10.25
C ALA A 196 -22.77 7.90 9.46
N LYS A 197 -23.79 8.00 8.62
CA LYS A 197 -24.17 9.24 7.93
C LYS A 197 -25.64 9.21 7.61
N ASN A 198 -26.38 10.21 8.09
CA ASN A 198 -27.83 10.31 7.92
C ASN A 198 -28.56 9.04 8.43
N GLY A 199 -28.18 8.53 9.60
CA GLY A 199 -28.79 7.35 10.22
C GLY A 199 -28.45 6.01 9.58
N GLN A 200 -27.49 5.95 8.64
CA GLN A 200 -27.08 4.72 7.97
C GLN A 200 -25.56 4.52 8.04
N TYR A 201 -25.11 3.29 8.31
CA TYR A 201 -23.71 2.92 8.27
C TYR A 201 -23.31 2.53 6.84
N LYS A 202 -22.29 3.22 6.30
CA LYS A 202 -21.74 2.96 4.96
C LYS A 202 -20.24 3.17 4.90
N ILE A 203 -19.61 2.56 3.91
CA ILE A 203 -18.20 2.80 3.63
C ILE A 203 -18.06 4.20 3.02
N ILE A 204 -17.42 5.11 3.75
CA ILE A 204 -17.07 6.45 3.25
C ILE A 204 -15.60 6.44 2.90
N SER A 205 -15.28 6.65 1.63
CA SER A 205 -13.97 6.35 1.04
C SER A 205 -12.78 6.95 1.82
N PHE A 206 -12.80 8.25 2.17
CA PHE A 206 -11.69 8.88 2.87
C PHE A 206 -11.59 8.43 4.34
N TYR A 207 -12.72 8.22 5.03
CA TYR A 207 -12.72 7.66 6.39
C TYR A 207 -12.19 6.22 6.40
N ALA A 208 -12.67 5.38 5.48
CA ALA A 208 -12.21 4.00 5.37
C ALA A 208 -10.71 3.91 5.07
N LYS A 209 -10.15 4.79 4.22
CA LYS A 209 -8.71 4.86 3.97
C LYS A 209 -7.94 5.21 5.24
N LYS A 210 -8.38 6.24 5.97
CA LYS A 210 -7.75 6.64 7.23
C LYS A 210 -7.84 5.52 8.28
N ALA A 211 -8.99 4.87 8.40
CA ALA A 211 -9.21 3.75 9.32
C ALA A 211 -8.30 2.55 9.03
N ARG A 212 -8.03 2.25 7.75
CA ARG A 212 -7.04 1.22 7.37
C ARG A 212 -5.64 1.58 7.87
N GLY A 213 -5.23 2.83 7.77
CA GLY A 213 -3.97 3.29 8.35
C GLY A 213 -3.92 3.18 9.87
N MET A 214 -5.02 3.58 10.55
CA MET A 214 -5.15 3.44 12.00
C MET A 214 -5.13 1.96 12.45
N MET A 215 -5.75 1.06 11.70
CA MET A 215 -5.69 -0.38 11.96
C MET A 215 -4.27 -0.92 11.80
N ALA A 216 -3.56 -0.52 10.74
CA ALA A 216 -2.16 -0.90 10.57
C ALA A 216 -1.32 -0.42 11.77
N ARG A 217 -1.50 0.84 12.21
CA ARG A 217 -0.85 1.38 13.40
C ARG A 217 -1.20 0.61 14.66
N TYR A 218 -2.47 0.29 14.88
CA TYR A 218 -2.94 -0.48 16.03
C TYR A 218 -2.24 -1.85 16.11
N ILE A 219 -2.12 -2.55 14.97
CA ILE A 219 -1.40 -3.82 14.89
C ILE A 219 0.07 -3.64 15.26
N ILE A 220 0.72 -2.59 14.77
CA ILE A 220 2.14 -2.30 15.01
C ILE A 220 2.39 -1.99 16.49
N GLU A 221 1.66 -1.04 17.06
CA GLU A 221 1.84 -0.58 18.45
C GLU A 221 1.59 -1.69 19.47
N ASN A 222 0.60 -2.53 19.21
CA ASN A 222 0.23 -3.62 20.11
C ASN A 222 0.87 -4.96 19.74
N ARG A 223 1.69 -5.01 18.68
CA ARG A 223 2.34 -6.23 18.16
C ARG A 223 1.36 -7.39 18.00
N ILE A 224 0.18 -7.08 17.43
CA ILE A 224 -0.91 -8.04 17.24
C ILE A 224 -0.47 -9.18 16.33
N ASP A 225 -0.59 -10.40 16.80
CA ASP A 225 -0.26 -11.63 16.08
C ASP A 225 -1.46 -12.58 15.91
N SER A 226 -2.60 -12.25 16.51
CA SER A 226 -3.85 -13.01 16.45
C SER A 226 -4.97 -12.23 15.77
N VAL A 227 -5.73 -12.89 14.88
CA VAL A 227 -6.94 -12.30 14.25
C VAL A 227 -7.95 -11.87 15.30
N LYS A 228 -8.05 -12.61 16.41
CA LYS A 228 -8.97 -12.30 17.52
C LYS A 228 -8.68 -10.94 18.15
N ASP A 229 -7.41 -10.57 18.26
CA ASP A 229 -7.01 -9.31 18.91
C ASP A 229 -7.30 -8.08 18.04
N LEU A 230 -7.52 -8.27 16.72
CA LEU A 230 -8.03 -7.20 15.84
C LEU A 230 -9.40 -6.68 16.28
N GLU A 231 -10.24 -7.52 16.89
CA GLU A 231 -11.57 -7.15 17.39
C GLU A 231 -11.51 -6.05 18.47
N GLY A 232 -10.37 -5.91 19.15
CA GLY A 232 -10.11 -4.85 20.14
C GLY A 232 -9.87 -3.46 19.56
N PHE A 233 -9.79 -3.31 18.23
CA PHE A 233 -9.58 -2.02 17.60
C PHE A 233 -10.70 -1.03 17.91
N ASN A 234 -10.36 0.10 18.55
CA ASN A 234 -11.30 1.13 18.98
C ASN A 234 -10.83 2.58 18.68
N THR A 235 -9.78 2.72 17.86
CA THR A 235 -9.19 4.02 17.52
C THR A 235 -10.20 4.94 16.84
N ALA A 236 -10.24 6.20 17.25
CA ALA A 236 -11.11 7.25 16.72
C ALA A 236 -12.61 6.91 16.79
N GLY A 237 -13.03 6.12 17.78
CA GLY A 237 -14.44 5.79 18.02
C GLY A 237 -14.99 4.64 17.17
N TYR A 238 -14.13 3.91 16.46
CA TYR A 238 -14.54 2.64 15.83
C TYR A 238 -14.77 1.57 16.88
N TYR A 239 -15.69 0.66 16.61
CA TYR A 239 -15.97 -0.52 17.45
C TYR A 239 -16.28 -1.74 16.56
N PHE A 240 -15.90 -2.90 17.04
CA PHE A 240 -16.15 -4.18 16.36
C PHE A 240 -17.62 -4.59 16.42
N VAL A 241 -18.16 -5.11 15.32
CA VAL A 241 -19.56 -5.56 15.20
C VAL A 241 -19.58 -7.04 14.86
N ALA A 242 -19.61 -7.88 15.89
CA ALA A 242 -19.58 -9.34 15.74
C ALA A 242 -20.74 -9.88 14.87
N ALA A 243 -21.95 -9.29 15.00
CA ALA A 243 -23.14 -9.73 14.26
C ALA A 243 -23.05 -9.51 12.73
N GLU A 244 -22.16 -8.63 12.27
CA GLU A 244 -21.95 -8.34 10.85
C GLU A 244 -20.60 -8.90 10.35
N SER A 245 -19.84 -9.57 11.19
CA SER A 245 -18.51 -10.08 10.90
C SER A 245 -18.55 -11.58 10.58
N THR A 246 -17.53 -12.00 9.83
CA THR A 246 -17.21 -13.41 9.55
C THR A 246 -15.76 -13.67 9.98
N PRO A 247 -15.26 -14.91 9.98
CA PRO A 247 -13.86 -15.19 10.28
C PRO A 247 -12.84 -14.50 9.33
N THR A 248 -13.29 -14.04 8.16
CA THR A 248 -12.44 -13.40 7.14
C THR A 248 -12.80 -11.94 6.84
N GLU A 249 -13.95 -11.47 7.32
CA GLU A 249 -14.38 -10.08 7.17
C GLU A 249 -14.76 -9.52 8.54
N LEU A 250 -13.97 -8.60 9.08
CA LEU A 250 -14.18 -8.00 10.39
C LEU A 250 -14.80 -6.61 10.21
N VAL A 251 -16.06 -6.44 10.62
CA VAL A 251 -16.79 -5.17 10.47
C VAL A 251 -16.58 -4.29 11.69
N PHE A 252 -16.13 -3.07 11.42
CA PHE A 252 -16.01 -1.99 12.40
C PHE A 252 -16.93 -0.85 12.02
N LYS A 253 -17.63 -0.30 13.00
CA LYS A 253 -18.51 0.86 12.83
C LYS A 253 -18.04 2.03 13.67
N ARG A 254 -18.42 3.22 13.23
CA ARG A 254 -18.22 4.46 13.97
C ARG A 254 -19.45 5.33 13.84
N GLU A 255 -19.84 5.95 14.96
CA GLU A 255 -20.95 6.91 15.00
C GLU A 255 -20.63 8.17 14.16
N GLU A 256 -21.68 8.94 13.84
CA GLU A 256 -21.53 10.18 13.06
C GLU A 256 -20.65 11.17 13.83
N GLN A 257 -19.66 11.74 13.11
CA GLN A 257 -18.69 12.68 13.64
C GLN A 257 -19.06 14.12 13.31
#